data_acb4a0d034d28f436ff619a6fae55095
#
_entry.id   acb4a0d034d28f436ff619a6fae55095
#
_cell.length_a   1.000
_cell.length_b   1.000
_cell.length_c   1.000
_cell.angle_alpha   90.00
_cell.angle_beta   90.00
_cell.angle_gamma   90.00
#
_symmetry.space_group_name_H-M   'P 1'
#
loop_
_entity.id
_entity.type
_entity.pdbx_description
1 polymer ?
#
loop_
_entity_poly.entity_id
_entity_poly.type
_entity_poly.pdbx_seq_one_letter_code
_entity_poly.pdbx_strand_id
1 'polypeptide(L)'
;YAISMANLPEEEQVANIWVGAETFGMRQSAETGIFEFLKALPYFAMEQGMGFMTPSEVAKKFAANDAIVAAHPLTWAGEAKDLSTYNGNDLQQEALNKLYAVAERVHLCQDKQLKRDWLILQDINYLHFMNHIDQGATQFESAYDAFINYMNILSDFLQRVEEQYPTTIENEELTELLKTIQNQEKEIERLEKRL
;
A
#
# COMPACT_ATOMS: atom_id res chain seq x y z
N TYR A 1 14.24 18.14 21.86
CA TYR A 1 13.55 17.97 20.59
C TYR A 1 12.54 19.10 20.34
N ALA A 2 11.52 19.27 21.22
CA ALA A 2 10.52 20.34 21.08
C ALA A 2 11.17 21.75 21.00
N ILE A 3 12.15 22.02 21.85
CA ILE A 3 12.90 23.29 21.82
C ILE A 3 13.68 23.44 20.51
N SER A 4 14.28 22.37 19.99
CA SER A 4 15.00 22.44 18.72
C SER A 4 14.06 22.74 17.54
N MET A 5 12.84 22.20 17.56
CA MET A 5 11.82 22.50 16.55
C MET A 5 11.28 23.93 16.67
N ALA A 6 11.11 24.45 17.88
CA ALA A 6 10.67 25.83 18.11
C ALA A 6 11.70 26.88 17.67
N ASN A 7 12.96 26.50 17.53
CA ASN A 7 14.05 27.35 17.09
C ASN A 7 14.34 27.26 15.57
N LEU A 8 13.44 26.64 14.79
CA LEU A 8 13.53 26.67 13.33
C LEU A 8 13.34 28.11 12.82
N PRO A 9 13.91 28.46 11.64
CA PRO A 9 13.72 29.77 11.03
C PRO A 9 12.23 30.11 10.88
N GLU A 10 11.87 31.38 10.97
CA GLU A 10 10.47 31.82 10.84
C GLU A 10 9.83 31.47 9.49
N GLU A 11 10.64 31.24 8.47
CA GLU A 11 10.20 30.77 7.16
C GLU A 11 9.72 29.32 7.18
N GLU A 12 10.19 28.52 8.14
CA GLU A 12 9.84 27.11 8.37
C GLU A 12 8.55 27.00 9.21
N GLN A 13 7.41 27.18 8.56
CA GLN A 13 6.10 27.23 9.24
C GLN A 13 5.56 25.87 9.63
N VAL A 14 6.07 24.78 9.03
CA VAL A 14 5.58 23.42 9.21
C VAL A 14 6.74 22.45 9.44
N ALA A 15 6.66 21.69 10.53
CA ALA A 15 7.59 20.59 10.78
C ALA A 15 6.86 19.25 10.69
N ASN A 16 7.35 18.36 9.85
CA ASN A 16 6.81 17.03 9.68
C ASN A 16 7.64 16.02 10.46
N ILE A 17 6.98 15.15 11.25
CA ILE A 17 7.62 14.04 11.94
C ILE A 17 7.14 12.73 11.30
N TRP A 18 8.06 12.02 10.67
CA TRP A 18 7.80 10.71 10.07
C TRP A 18 8.49 9.63 10.91
N VAL A 19 7.73 8.70 11.44
CA VAL A 19 8.24 7.59 12.24
C VAL A 19 7.44 6.33 11.96
N GLY A 20 8.14 5.22 11.76
CA GLY A 20 7.48 3.92 11.62
C GLY A 20 6.87 3.47 12.94
N ALA A 21 5.69 2.89 12.88
CA ALA A 21 4.98 2.40 14.08
C ALA A 21 5.79 1.36 14.87
N GLU A 22 6.63 0.58 14.19
CA GLU A 22 7.53 -0.41 14.77
C GLU A 22 8.60 0.23 15.70
N THR A 23 8.82 1.53 15.63
CA THR A 23 9.69 2.25 16.55
C THR A 23 9.18 2.11 17.99
N PHE A 24 7.86 2.08 18.16
CA PHE A 24 7.21 2.03 19.47
C PHE A 24 6.96 0.58 19.88
N GLY A 25 7.85 0.02 20.69
CA GLY A 25 7.73 -1.31 21.26
C GLY A 25 8.54 -2.41 20.55
N MET A 26 8.83 -2.27 19.24
CA MET A 26 9.68 -3.23 18.51
C MET A 26 11.15 -2.80 18.49
N ARG A 27 11.44 -1.61 17.93
CA ARG A 27 12.81 -1.10 17.83
C ARG A 27 13.26 -0.44 19.12
N GLN A 28 12.35 0.20 19.83
CA GLN A 28 12.56 0.81 21.13
C GLN A 28 11.58 0.16 22.11
N SER A 29 12.10 -0.63 23.05
CA SER A 29 11.28 -1.27 24.09
C SER A 29 10.68 -0.24 25.05
N ALA A 30 9.66 -0.63 25.81
CA ALA A 30 9.03 0.23 26.81
C ALA A 30 10.03 0.77 27.85
N GLU A 31 11.06 -0.01 28.17
CA GLU A 31 12.09 0.35 29.14
C GLU A 31 12.96 1.54 28.71
N THR A 32 12.99 1.84 27.40
CA THR A 32 13.71 3.03 26.89
C THR A 32 12.98 4.34 27.16
N GLY A 33 11.75 4.31 27.66
CA GLY A 33 10.91 5.48 27.86
C GLY A 33 10.27 6.02 26.58
N ILE A 34 10.27 5.23 25.49
CA ILE A 34 9.74 5.69 24.19
C ILE A 34 8.24 6.03 24.25
N PHE A 35 7.46 5.31 25.06
CA PHE A 35 6.03 5.59 25.21
C PHE A 35 5.77 6.85 26.03
N GLU A 36 6.60 7.10 27.07
CA GLU A 36 6.57 8.34 27.86
C GLU A 36 6.96 9.54 26.98
N PHE A 37 7.99 9.36 26.12
CA PHE A 37 8.35 10.36 25.13
C PHE A 37 7.17 10.68 24.19
N LEU A 38 6.54 9.65 23.61
CA LEU A 38 5.41 9.84 22.69
C LEU A 38 4.24 10.56 23.38
N LYS A 39 3.96 10.21 24.62
CA LYS A 39 2.91 10.84 25.43
C LYS A 39 3.22 12.29 25.78
N ALA A 40 4.49 12.61 26.08
CA ALA A 40 4.92 13.93 26.51
C ALA A 40 5.18 14.90 25.34
N LEU A 41 5.56 14.39 24.16
CA LEU A 41 5.94 15.20 23.01
C LEU A 41 4.87 16.25 22.61
N PRO A 42 3.58 15.93 22.51
CA PRO A 42 2.57 16.93 22.18
C PRO A 42 2.46 18.05 23.22
N TYR A 43 2.61 17.70 24.49
CA TYR A 43 2.55 18.65 25.60
C TYR A 43 3.67 19.67 25.51
N PHE A 44 4.91 19.21 25.39
CA PHE A 44 6.07 20.09 25.28
C PHE A 44 6.08 20.90 23.96
N ALA A 45 5.54 20.35 22.88
CA ALA A 45 5.40 21.10 21.64
C ALA A 45 4.43 22.27 21.82
N MET A 46 3.27 22.04 22.42
CA MET A 46 2.29 23.11 22.69
C MET A 46 2.84 24.17 23.66
N GLU A 47 3.62 23.81 24.67
CA GLU A 47 4.30 24.76 25.56
C GLU A 47 5.28 25.68 24.82
N GLN A 48 5.85 25.22 23.71
CA GLN A 48 6.70 26.00 22.81
C GLN A 48 5.92 26.77 21.73
N GLY A 49 4.59 26.84 21.85
CA GLY A 49 3.75 27.57 20.92
C GLY A 49 3.43 26.85 19.60
N MET A 50 3.81 25.57 19.48
CA MET A 50 3.50 24.78 18.29
C MET A 50 2.08 24.20 18.36
N GLY A 51 1.37 24.20 17.24
CA GLY A 51 0.08 23.51 17.07
C GLY A 51 0.23 22.22 16.29
N PHE A 52 -0.81 21.38 16.32
CA PHE A 52 -0.88 20.15 15.54
C PHE A 52 -1.96 20.30 14.46
N MET A 53 -1.66 19.81 13.29
CA MET A 53 -2.57 19.84 12.14
C MET A 53 -2.47 18.52 11.37
N THR A 54 -3.55 18.12 10.76
CA THR A 54 -3.53 17.02 9.79
C THR A 54 -2.88 17.50 8.47
N PRO A 55 -2.33 16.57 7.65
CA PRO A 55 -1.78 16.94 6.34
C PRO A 55 -2.79 17.70 5.47
N SER A 56 -4.07 17.34 5.53
CA SER A 56 -5.13 18.03 4.77
C SER A 56 -5.38 19.47 5.25
N GLU A 57 -5.25 19.74 6.54
CA GLU A 57 -5.36 21.10 7.10
C GLU A 57 -4.14 21.94 6.73
N VAL A 58 -2.95 21.35 6.80
CA VAL A 58 -1.71 22.00 6.35
C VAL A 58 -1.81 22.40 4.89
N ALA A 59 -2.20 21.49 4.01
CA ALA A 59 -2.34 21.75 2.58
C ALA A 59 -3.38 22.84 2.24
N LYS A 60 -4.38 23.04 3.10
CA LYS A 60 -5.37 24.13 2.93
C LYS A 60 -4.90 25.46 3.47
N LYS A 61 -4.08 25.45 4.52
CA LYS A 61 -3.69 26.66 5.25
C LYS A 61 -2.42 27.29 4.71
N PHE A 62 -1.47 26.48 4.26
CA PHE A 62 -0.16 26.94 3.82
C PHE A 62 0.01 26.76 2.31
N ALA A 63 0.65 27.72 1.66
CA ALA A 63 1.01 27.56 0.26
C ALA A 63 2.16 26.54 0.11
N ALA A 64 2.18 25.83 -1.00
CA ALA A 64 3.33 24.98 -1.35
C ALA A 64 4.53 25.89 -1.67
N ASN A 65 5.67 25.61 -1.06
CA ASN A 65 6.91 26.36 -1.29
C ASN A 65 7.64 25.84 -2.53
N ASP A 66 7.52 24.55 -2.82
CA ASP A 66 8.20 23.93 -3.96
C ASP A 66 7.44 22.65 -4.39
N ALA A 67 7.87 22.07 -5.51
CA ALA A 67 7.36 20.83 -6.06
C ALA A 67 8.46 19.77 -6.18
N ILE A 68 8.23 18.60 -5.60
CA ILE A 68 9.13 17.47 -5.75
C ILE A 68 8.66 16.63 -6.92
N VAL A 69 9.52 16.44 -7.92
CA VAL A 69 9.24 15.59 -9.07
C VAL A 69 9.83 14.22 -8.83
N ALA A 70 8.98 13.20 -8.67
CA ALA A 70 9.37 11.79 -8.69
C ALA A 70 9.32 11.31 -10.15
N ALA A 71 10.45 11.32 -10.86
CA ALA A 71 10.53 10.93 -12.26
C ALA A 71 10.33 9.42 -12.48
N HIS A 72 10.57 8.62 -11.46
CA HIS A 72 10.46 7.16 -11.47
C HIS A 72 9.73 6.68 -10.22
N PRO A 73 9.12 5.47 -10.26
CA PRO A 73 8.59 4.84 -9.06
C PRO A 73 9.70 4.68 -8.01
N LEU A 74 9.43 5.17 -6.80
CA LEU A 74 10.35 5.14 -5.67
C LEU A 74 9.78 4.29 -4.56
N THR A 75 10.67 3.59 -3.85
CA THR A 75 10.34 2.92 -2.60
C THR A 75 11.33 3.30 -1.51
N TRP A 76 10.96 3.08 -0.26
CA TRP A 76 11.88 3.20 0.87
C TRP A 76 12.77 1.96 1.05
N ALA A 77 12.41 0.84 0.40
CA ALA A 77 13.08 -0.45 0.53
C ALA A 77 14.28 -0.58 -0.42
N GLY A 78 15.22 -1.43 -0.03
CA GLY A 78 16.44 -1.71 -0.79
C GLY A 78 17.39 -0.53 -0.88
N GLU A 79 18.56 -0.75 -1.45
CA GLU A 79 19.59 0.29 -1.67
C GLU A 79 19.24 1.21 -2.84
N ALA A 80 18.71 0.63 -3.92
CA ALA A 80 18.37 1.36 -5.15
C ALA A 80 17.17 2.30 -5.00
N LYS A 81 16.36 2.12 -3.94
CA LYS A 81 15.14 2.91 -3.69
C LYS A 81 14.13 2.89 -4.84
N ASP A 82 14.17 1.87 -5.67
CA ASP A 82 13.28 1.60 -6.78
C ASP A 82 12.36 0.39 -6.48
N LEU A 83 11.66 -0.13 -7.48
CA LEU A 83 10.77 -1.27 -7.32
C LEU A 83 11.48 -2.64 -7.32
N SER A 84 12.80 -2.71 -7.51
CA SER A 84 13.53 -3.98 -7.64
C SER A 84 13.39 -4.90 -6.42
N THR A 85 13.16 -4.35 -5.25
CA THR A 85 12.87 -5.12 -4.03
C THR A 85 11.59 -5.97 -4.17
N TYR A 86 10.64 -5.56 -4.99
CA TYR A 86 9.31 -6.17 -5.09
C TYR A 86 9.02 -6.82 -6.46
N ASN A 87 9.77 -6.48 -7.50
CA ASN A 87 9.61 -7.02 -8.84
C ASN A 87 10.93 -7.27 -9.58
N GLY A 88 12.03 -7.36 -8.86
CA GLY A 88 13.39 -7.44 -9.43
C GLY A 88 13.85 -8.84 -9.78
N ASN A 89 13.13 -9.91 -9.43
CA ASN A 89 13.51 -11.28 -9.72
C ASN A 89 12.38 -12.07 -10.40
N ASP A 90 12.76 -13.22 -10.99
CA ASP A 90 11.83 -14.05 -11.77
C ASP A 90 10.65 -14.60 -10.93
N LEU A 91 10.87 -14.92 -9.66
CA LEU A 91 9.81 -15.40 -8.75
C LEU A 91 8.73 -14.34 -8.56
N GLN A 92 9.16 -13.11 -8.30
CA GLN A 92 8.26 -11.96 -8.12
C GLN A 92 7.51 -11.65 -9.42
N GLN A 93 8.21 -11.66 -10.55
CA GLN A 93 7.63 -11.42 -11.87
C GLN A 93 6.56 -12.46 -12.22
N GLU A 94 6.85 -13.74 -12.00
CA GLU A 94 5.90 -14.83 -12.24
C GLU A 94 4.65 -14.70 -11.36
N ALA A 95 4.83 -14.39 -10.06
CA ALA A 95 3.73 -14.17 -9.12
C ALA A 95 2.84 -13.00 -9.56
N LEU A 96 3.43 -11.86 -9.90
CA LEU A 96 2.71 -10.67 -10.38
C LEU A 96 1.97 -10.94 -11.68
N ASN A 97 2.64 -11.56 -12.66
CA ASN A 97 2.03 -11.86 -13.96
C ASN A 97 0.78 -12.74 -13.80
N LYS A 98 0.85 -13.79 -12.98
CA LYS A 98 -0.29 -14.67 -12.71
C LYS A 98 -1.41 -13.96 -11.94
N LEU A 99 -1.07 -13.17 -10.92
CA LEU A 99 -2.05 -12.42 -10.15
C LEU A 99 -2.83 -11.45 -11.03
N TYR A 100 -2.12 -10.67 -11.86
CA TYR A 100 -2.75 -9.63 -12.67
C TYR A 100 -3.36 -10.15 -13.97
N ALA A 101 -3.05 -11.37 -14.40
CA ALA A 101 -3.69 -12.01 -15.56
C ALA A 101 -5.23 -12.15 -15.40
N VAL A 102 -5.72 -12.19 -14.16
CA VAL A 102 -7.16 -12.31 -13.88
C VAL A 102 -7.80 -11.01 -13.41
N ALA A 103 -7.06 -9.90 -13.40
CA ALA A 103 -7.51 -8.62 -12.84
C ALA A 103 -8.85 -8.16 -13.43
N GLU A 104 -9.01 -8.23 -14.75
CA GLU A 104 -10.23 -7.82 -15.44
C GLU A 104 -11.43 -8.66 -15.00
N ARG A 105 -11.29 -9.98 -14.96
CA ARG A 105 -12.34 -10.89 -14.52
C ARG A 105 -12.77 -10.61 -13.08
N VAL A 106 -11.81 -10.37 -12.20
CA VAL A 106 -12.08 -10.02 -10.79
C VAL A 106 -12.78 -8.66 -10.66
N HIS A 107 -12.40 -7.67 -11.45
CA HIS A 107 -13.06 -6.36 -11.44
C HIS A 107 -14.52 -6.44 -11.91
N LEU A 108 -14.78 -7.26 -12.92
CA LEU A 108 -16.12 -7.45 -13.48
C LEU A 108 -17.01 -8.36 -12.62
N CYS A 109 -16.44 -9.26 -11.81
CA CYS A 109 -17.22 -10.19 -11.00
C CYS A 109 -18.06 -9.46 -9.95
N GLN A 110 -19.19 -10.07 -9.54
CA GLN A 110 -20.03 -9.58 -8.44
C GLN A 110 -19.70 -10.22 -7.09
N ASP A 111 -18.81 -11.22 -7.07
CA ASP A 111 -18.41 -11.91 -5.86
C ASP A 111 -17.50 -11.03 -5.01
N LYS A 112 -18.03 -10.57 -3.88
CA LYS A 112 -17.31 -9.72 -2.92
C LYS A 112 -16.14 -10.45 -2.25
N GLN A 113 -16.26 -11.78 -2.08
CA GLN A 113 -15.21 -12.56 -1.45
C GLN A 113 -14.01 -12.71 -2.40
N LEU A 114 -14.25 -13.01 -3.69
CA LEU A 114 -13.19 -13.02 -4.70
C LEU A 114 -12.47 -11.67 -4.80
N LYS A 115 -13.22 -10.57 -4.81
CA LYS A 115 -12.61 -9.22 -4.82
C LYS A 115 -11.75 -8.97 -3.59
N ARG A 116 -12.19 -9.39 -2.41
CA ARG A 116 -11.43 -9.25 -1.17
C ARG A 116 -10.17 -10.11 -1.17
N ASP A 117 -10.29 -11.36 -1.60
CA ASP A 117 -9.15 -12.29 -1.67
C ASP A 117 -8.09 -11.77 -2.64
N TRP A 118 -8.51 -11.22 -3.79
CA TRP A 118 -7.61 -10.60 -4.75
C TRP A 118 -6.88 -9.37 -4.18
N LEU A 119 -7.57 -8.53 -3.39
CA LEU A 119 -6.93 -7.41 -2.69
C LEU A 119 -5.90 -7.89 -1.66
N ILE A 120 -6.19 -8.96 -0.93
CA ILE A 120 -5.26 -9.54 0.05
C ILE A 120 -4.02 -10.11 -0.66
N LEU A 121 -4.20 -10.78 -1.80
CA LEU A 121 -3.10 -11.33 -2.58
C LEU A 121 -2.17 -10.28 -3.19
N GLN A 122 -2.57 -9.01 -3.22
CA GLN A 122 -1.74 -7.87 -3.64
C GLN A 122 -0.87 -7.30 -2.51
N ASP A 123 -0.92 -7.87 -1.29
CA ASP A 123 -0.07 -7.38 -0.20
C ASP A 123 1.41 -7.49 -0.59
N ILE A 124 2.10 -6.36 -0.56
CA ILE A 124 3.49 -6.23 -0.99
C ILE A 124 4.45 -7.11 -0.18
N ASN A 125 4.09 -7.50 1.03
CA ASN A 125 4.90 -8.38 1.86
C ASN A 125 5.12 -9.76 1.22
N TYR A 126 4.15 -10.29 0.46
CA TYR A 126 4.36 -11.53 -0.28
C TYR A 126 5.53 -11.43 -1.25
N LEU A 127 5.62 -10.31 -1.98
CA LEU A 127 6.72 -10.07 -2.92
C LEU A 127 8.03 -9.81 -2.19
N HIS A 128 7.98 -9.10 -1.07
CA HIS A 128 9.17 -8.84 -0.24
C HIS A 128 9.81 -10.15 0.25
N PHE A 129 9.02 -11.11 0.71
CA PHE A 129 9.53 -12.41 1.15
C PHE A 129 10.14 -13.25 0.03
N MET A 130 9.82 -12.97 -1.24
CA MET A 130 10.42 -13.60 -2.42
C MET A 130 11.76 -12.94 -2.83
N ASN A 131 12.25 -11.96 -2.08
CA ASN A 131 13.51 -11.29 -2.36
C ASN A 131 14.65 -11.94 -1.57
N HIS A 132 15.72 -12.36 -2.27
CA HIS A 132 16.89 -12.98 -1.65
C HIS A 132 17.79 -11.99 -0.89
N ILE A 133 17.71 -10.71 -1.20
CA ILE A 133 18.68 -9.70 -0.77
C ILE A 133 18.30 -9.11 0.60
N ASP A 134 17.02 -9.04 0.89
CA ASP A 134 16.49 -8.31 2.05
C ASP A 134 15.61 -9.22 2.93
N GLN A 135 16.13 -10.39 3.26
CA GLN A 135 15.47 -11.33 4.18
C GLN A 135 15.60 -10.81 5.62
N GLY A 136 14.72 -9.87 5.98
CA GLY A 136 14.43 -9.59 7.38
C GLY A 136 13.86 -10.81 8.10
N ALA A 137 13.41 -10.67 9.34
CA ALA A 137 12.76 -11.75 10.07
C ALA A 137 11.52 -12.23 9.28
N THR A 138 11.65 -13.37 8.61
CA THR A 138 10.58 -14.05 7.87
C THR A 138 10.35 -15.44 8.44
N GLN A 139 9.13 -15.94 8.32
CA GLN A 139 8.76 -17.30 8.68
C GLN A 139 9.17 -18.34 7.62
N PHE A 140 9.67 -17.90 6.46
CA PHE A 140 10.06 -18.76 5.35
C PHE A 140 11.56 -19.06 5.40
N GLU A 141 11.93 -20.27 5.04
CA GLU A 141 13.34 -20.72 5.02
C GLU A 141 14.12 -20.12 3.85
N SER A 142 13.42 -19.78 2.76
CA SER A 142 14.01 -19.19 1.55
C SER A 142 12.98 -18.36 0.78
N ALA A 143 13.47 -17.53 -0.14
CA ALA A 143 12.62 -16.81 -1.08
C ALA A 143 11.81 -17.76 -1.99
N TYR A 144 12.36 -18.91 -2.33
CA TYR A 144 11.65 -19.93 -3.09
C TYR A 144 10.54 -20.60 -2.27
N ASP A 145 10.76 -20.85 -0.98
CA ASP A 145 9.72 -21.35 -0.08
C ASP A 145 8.55 -20.36 0.05
N ALA A 146 8.87 -19.07 0.21
CA ALA A 146 7.86 -17.99 0.19
C ALA A 146 7.08 -17.97 -1.13
N PHE A 147 7.76 -18.11 -2.26
CA PHE A 147 7.15 -18.18 -3.59
C PHE A 147 6.21 -19.37 -3.72
N ILE A 148 6.64 -20.59 -3.37
CA ILE A 148 5.80 -21.79 -3.46
C ILE A 148 4.57 -21.67 -2.57
N ASN A 149 4.71 -21.12 -1.36
CA ASN A 149 3.59 -20.88 -0.46
C ASN A 149 2.56 -19.92 -1.07
N TYR A 150 3.04 -18.79 -1.59
CA TYR A 150 2.19 -17.82 -2.28
C TYR A 150 1.51 -18.43 -3.51
N MET A 151 2.25 -19.17 -4.34
CA MET A 151 1.74 -19.76 -5.57
C MET A 151 0.67 -20.82 -5.30
N ASN A 152 0.76 -21.57 -4.20
CA ASN A 152 -0.28 -22.50 -3.79
C ASN A 152 -1.59 -21.78 -3.47
N ILE A 153 -1.53 -20.68 -2.72
CA ILE A 153 -2.71 -19.86 -2.40
C ILE A 153 -3.26 -19.20 -3.66
N LEU A 154 -2.38 -18.63 -4.49
CA LEU A 154 -2.77 -18.01 -5.75
C LEU A 154 -3.42 -19.03 -6.71
N SER A 155 -2.92 -20.26 -6.79
CA SER A 155 -3.49 -21.30 -7.64
C SER A 155 -4.92 -21.67 -7.23
N ASP A 156 -5.21 -21.79 -5.94
CA ASP A 156 -6.59 -21.96 -5.46
C ASP A 156 -7.49 -20.79 -5.86
N PHE A 157 -6.99 -19.57 -5.69
CA PHE A 157 -7.71 -18.36 -6.09
C PHE A 157 -7.98 -18.35 -7.60
N LEU A 158 -6.98 -18.65 -8.45
CA LEU A 158 -7.11 -18.69 -9.89
C LEU A 158 -8.12 -19.75 -10.35
N GLN A 159 -8.12 -20.92 -9.71
CA GLN A 159 -9.10 -21.98 -9.97
C GLN A 159 -10.53 -21.46 -9.69
N ARG A 160 -10.77 -20.82 -8.55
CA ARG A 160 -12.07 -20.25 -8.21
C ARG A 160 -12.53 -19.16 -9.21
N VAL A 161 -11.59 -18.33 -9.69
CA VAL A 161 -11.88 -17.36 -10.75
C VAL A 161 -12.26 -18.06 -12.04
N GLU A 162 -11.53 -19.13 -12.44
CA GLU A 162 -11.81 -19.88 -13.69
C GLU A 162 -13.16 -20.61 -13.62
N GLU A 163 -13.51 -21.19 -12.49
CA GLU A 163 -14.80 -21.88 -12.30
C GLU A 163 -15.99 -20.93 -12.41
N GLN A 164 -15.87 -19.69 -11.91
CA GLN A 164 -16.95 -18.69 -11.96
C GLN A 164 -16.95 -17.89 -13.27
N TYR A 165 -15.79 -17.68 -13.87
CA TYR A 165 -15.59 -16.83 -15.04
C TYR A 165 -14.63 -17.52 -16.03
N PRO A 166 -15.02 -18.65 -16.64
CA PRO A 166 -14.17 -19.40 -17.57
C PRO A 166 -13.86 -18.57 -18.83
N THR A 167 -12.62 -18.68 -19.30
CA THR A 167 -12.16 -18.03 -20.54
C THR A 167 -12.52 -18.87 -21.77
N THR A 168 -13.76 -18.85 -22.18
CA THR A 168 -14.19 -19.41 -23.47
C THR A 168 -14.63 -18.27 -24.39
N ILE A 169 -14.59 -18.50 -25.72
CA ILE A 169 -15.01 -17.51 -26.73
C ILE A 169 -16.44 -17.02 -26.47
N GLU A 170 -17.33 -17.89 -26.00
CA GLU A 170 -18.71 -17.55 -25.60
C GLU A 170 -18.76 -16.60 -24.39
N ASN A 171 -17.69 -16.51 -23.60
CA ASN A 171 -17.61 -15.62 -22.45
C ASN A 171 -16.94 -14.27 -22.73
N GLU A 172 -16.29 -14.08 -23.89
CA GLU A 172 -15.82 -12.74 -24.29
C GLU A 172 -17.01 -11.80 -24.53
N GLU A 173 -18.07 -12.27 -25.19
CA GLU A 173 -19.31 -11.52 -25.37
C GLU A 173 -19.99 -11.23 -24.01
N LEU A 174 -20.00 -12.21 -23.11
CA LEU A 174 -20.53 -12.03 -21.76
C LEU A 174 -19.70 -11.02 -20.97
N THR A 175 -18.39 -11.04 -21.12
CA THR A 175 -17.46 -10.10 -20.46
C THR A 175 -17.69 -8.68 -20.98
N GLU A 176 -17.89 -8.47 -22.27
CA GLU A 176 -18.22 -7.16 -22.85
C GLU A 176 -19.61 -6.67 -22.40
N LEU A 177 -20.57 -7.58 -22.30
CA LEU A 177 -21.89 -7.26 -21.78
C LEU A 177 -21.84 -6.82 -20.31
N LEU A 178 -21.08 -7.52 -19.48
CA LEU A 178 -20.85 -7.17 -18.07
C LEU A 178 -20.14 -5.82 -17.92
N LYS A 179 -19.15 -5.51 -18.76
CA LYS A 179 -18.52 -4.18 -18.82
C LYS A 179 -19.55 -3.08 -19.13
N THR A 180 -20.42 -3.35 -20.08
CA THR A 180 -21.46 -2.41 -20.46
C THR A 180 -22.43 -2.15 -19.32
N ILE A 181 -22.89 -3.19 -18.64
CA ILE A 181 -23.76 -3.11 -17.46
C ILE A 181 -23.09 -2.30 -16.35
N GLN A 182 -21.84 -2.60 -16.00
CA GLN A 182 -21.11 -1.84 -14.96
C GLN A 182 -20.94 -0.35 -15.30
N ASN A 183 -20.71 -0.03 -16.56
CA ASN A 183 -20.59 1.36 -16.99
C ASN A 183 -21.94 2.09 -16.89
N GLN A 184 -23.03 1.40 -17.21
CA GLN A 184 -24.37 1.95 -17.05
C GLN A 184 -24.76 2.14 -15.58
N GLU A 185 -24.43 1.19 -14.70
CA GLU A 185 -24.66 1.31 -13.25
C GLU A 185 -23.90 2.50 -12.66
N LYS A 186 -22.62 2.70 -13.04
CA LYS A 186 -21.84 3.87 -12.60
C LYS A 186 -22.44 5.19 -13.08
N GLU A 187 -22.96 5.23 -14.29
CA GLU A 187 -23.58 6.44 -14.82
C GLU A 187 -24.95 6.71 -14.14
N ILE A 188 -25.73 5.67 -13.84
CA ILE A 188 -26.95 5.79 -13.05
C ILE A 188 -26.64 6.34 -11.67
N GLU A 189 -25.68 5.76 -10.95
CA GLU A 189 -25.26 6.23 -9.62
C GLU A 189 -24.76 7.68 -9.65
N ARG A 190 -24.08 8.07 -10.73
CA ARG A 190 -23.62 9.44 -10.92
C ARG A 190 -24.76 10.42 -11.17
N LEU A 191 -25.78 9.99 -11.91
CA LEU A 191 -26.98 10.80 -12.18
C LEU A 191 -27.87 10.92 -10.94
N GLU A 192 -28.04 9.85 -10.18
CA GLU A 192 -28.76 9.86 -8.89
C GLU A 192 -28.14 10.79 -7.86
N LYS A 193 -26.80 10.89 -7.81
CA LYS A 193 -26.10 11.84 -6.93
C LYS A 193 -26.22 13.31 -7.37
N ARG A 194 -26.77 13.57 -8.55
CA ARG A 194 -26.95 14.92 -9.12
C ARG A 194 -28.40 15.41 -9.02
N LEU A 195 -29.33 14.54 -8.68
CA LEU A 195 -30.71 14.84 -8.33
C LEU A 195 -30.82 15.12 -6.82
#